data_4a6699a67a5fa0e142ccbaaad53ecf11
#
_entry.id   4a6699a67a5fa0e142ccbaaad53ecf11
#
_cell.length_a   1.000
_cell.length_b   1.000
_cell.length_c   1.000
_cell.angle_alpha   90.00
_cell.angle_beta   90.00
_cell.angle_gamma   90.00
#
_symmetry.space_group_name_H-M   'P 1'
#
loop_
_entity.id
_entity.type
_entity.pdbx_description
1 polymer ?
#
loop_
_entity_poly.entity_id
_entity_poly.type
_entity_poly.pdbx_seq_one_letter_code
_entity_poly.pdbx_strand_id
1 'polypeptide(L)'
;MKKLENKIHIYELDCYKNATEEQKKRMRVRKDRYFDLEGLPSEEVRKLLEDFVWERGKKLAPSSLASEILYFNNIRHFLIKKNIKTLRYEDENKIILQLKSWMMEKGYALTSKKYRSVYEIVATETPGIIKHMKKILRYSQKDEEYLEQDRDVWELDKFEFPLRSNPIKNVKTINFKGISQITIRKEVKTVIFMHLKYMAIGSIMAEVVATKRFCRYLALRYPKIISLLDLTRDIMESYLIYLQTEAKERKNYRSDLYGLRRVVEDVGNHYDRQDIKNLFI
;
A
#
# COMPACT_ATOMS: atom_id res chain seq x y z
N MET A 1 -20.71 25.17 22.28
CA MET A 1 -20.62 24.34 21.06
C MET A 1 -19.90 25.13 19.99
N LYS A 2 -18.65 24.76 19.61
CA LYS A 2 -17.98 25.35 18.44
C LYS A 2 -18.82 24.98 17.21
N LYS A 3 -19.28 25.98 16.45
CA LYS A 3 -19.87 25.79 15.12
C LYS A 3 -18.83 24.99 14.31
N LEU A 4 -19.12 23.74 13.98
CA LEU A 4 -18.27 22.93 13.12
C LEU A 4 -18.24 23.64 11.76
N GLU A 5 -17.09 24.25 11.44
CA GLU A 5 -16.89 24.87 10.14
C GLU A 5 -16.85 23.76 9.08
N ASN A 6 -17.73 23.85 8.09
CA ASN A 6 -17.83 22.87 7.00
C ASN A 6 -16.67 22.97 6.00
N LYS A 7 -15.69 23.84 6.26
CA LYS A 7 -14.56 24.14 5.38
C LYS A 7 -13.27 24.13 6.16
N ILE A 8 -12.24 23.47 5.64
CA ILE A 8 -10.88 23.49 6.19
C ILE A 8 -10.00 24.24 5.21
N HIS A 9 -9.56 25.42 5.57
CA HIS A 9 -8.70 26.24 4.72
C HIS A 9 -7.24 25.79 4.81
N ILE A 10 -6.50 25.87 3.69
CA ILE A 10 -5.08 25.49 3.68
C ILE A 10 -4.25 26.28 4.67
N TYR A 11 -4.56 27.58 4.88
CA TYR A 11 -3.82 28.43 5.81
C TYR A 11 -3.97 28.01 7.28
N GLU A 12 -4.97 27.21 7.62
CA GLU A 12 -5.20 26.67 8.97
C GLU A 12 -4.31 25.46 9.28
N LEU A 13 -3.82 24.80 8.25
CA LEU A 13 -3.07 23.55 8.36
C LEU A 13 -1.59 23.80 8.70
N ASP A 14 -0.99 22.88 9.46
CA ASP A 14 0.37 22.98 9.95
C ASP A 14 1.39 23.16 8.82
N CYS A 15 1.18 22.48 7.69
CA CYS A 15 2.04 22.60 6.52
C CYS A 15 2.16 24.04 6.01
N TYR A 16 1.08 24.84 6.09
CA TYR A 16 1.12 26.25 5.69
C TYR A 16 1.69 27.13 6.80
N LYS A 17 1.32 26.88 8.06
CA LYS A 17 1.83 27.66 9.21
C LYS A 17 3.35 27.55 9.31
N ASN A 18 3.90 26.34 9.10
CA ASN A 18 5.33 26.04 9.20
C ASN A 18 6.11 26.29 7.89
N ALA A 19 5.45 26.70 6.79
CA ALA A 19 6.10 26.98 5.51
C ALA A 19 6.89 28.30 5.57
N THR A 20 8.08 28.32 4.94
CA THR A 20 8.86 29.56 4.79
C THR A 20 8.15 30.55 3.86
N GLU A 21 8.46 31.86 3.98
CA GLU A 21 7.88 32.89 3.11
C GLU A 21 8.19 32.64 1.62
N GLU A 22 9.37 32.06 1.30
CA GLU A 22 9.69 31.65 -0.06
C GLU A 22 8.78 30.51 -0.55
N GLN A 23 8.52 29.50 0.29
CA GLN A 23 7.59 28.42 -0.04
C GLN A 23 6.18 28.97 -0.23
N LYS A 24 5.72 29.89 0.60
CA LYS A 24 4.43 30.57 0.44
C LYS A 24 4.36 31.39 -0.85
N LYS A 25 5.44 32.14 -1.20
CA LYS A 25 5.52 32.88 -2.46
C LYS A 25 5.57 32.00 -3.70
N ARG A 26 6.28 30.88 -3.66
CA ARG A 26 6.32 29.89 -4.76
C ARG A 26 4.98 29.15 -4.93
N MET A 27 4.16 29.16 -3.89
CA MET A 27 2.84 28.56 -3.96
C MET A 27 1.91 29.48 -4.76
N ARG A 28 1.62 29.09 -6.00
CA ARG A 28 0.50 29.65 -6.78
C ARG A 28 -0.87 29.25 -6.17
N VAL A 29 -0.88 28.97 -4.87
CA VAL A 29 -2.07 28.53 -4.14
C VAL A 29 -2.73 29.75 -3.55
N ARG A 30 -3.93 30.07 -4.00
CA ARG A 30 -4.75 31.09 -3.37
C ARG A 30 -4.98 30.72 -1.92
N LYS A 31 -4.81 31.64 -0.99
CA LYS A 31 -5.03 31.46 0.46
C LYS A 31 -6.45 30.97 0.79
N ASP A 32 -7.41 31.27 -0.10
CA ASP A 32 -8.84 30.98 0.01
C ASP A 32 -9.20 29.52 -0.36
N ARG A 33 -8.26 28.68 -0.82
CA ARG A 33 -8.54 27.28 -1.11
C ARG A 33 -8.82 26.49 0.16
N TYR A 34 -9.86 25.67 0.09
CA TYR A 34 -10.33 24.88 1.23
C TYR A 34 -10.80 23.48 0.78
N PHE A 35 -10.81 22.58 1.74
CA PHE A 35 -11.50 21.29 1.63
C PHE A 35 -12.94 21.48 2.12
N ASP A 36 -13.92 21.12 1.30
CA ASP A 36 -15.33 21.28 1.59
C ASP A 36 -15.90 19.98 2.16
N LEU A 37 -16.46 20.04 3.38
CA LEU A 37 -17.07 18.94 4.08
C LEU A 37 -18.61 19.02 4.07
N GLU A 38 -19.19 20.04 3.41
CA GLU A 38 -20.62 20.27 3.40
C GLU A 38 -21.39 19.17 2.64
N GLY A 39 -22.55 18.78 3.18
CA GLY A 39 -23.45 17.82 2.55
C GLY A 39 -23.00 16.35 2.57
N LEU A 40 -21.95 16.02 3.29
CA LEU A 40 -21.52 14.62 3.47
C LEU A 40 -22.64 13.80 4.14
N PRO A 41 -22.80 12.50 3.74
CA PRO A 41 -23.99 11.70 4.07
C PRO A 41 -24.08 11.26 5.54
N SER A 42 -23.01 11.38 6.31
CA SER A 42 -23.00 11.07 7.77
C SER A 42 -21.94 11.87 8.50
N GLU A 43 -22.14 12.03 9.81
CA GLU A 43 -21.14 12.67 10.67
C GLU A 43 -19.88 11.80 10.84
N GLU A 44 -19.99 10.49 10.76
CA GLU A 44 -18.85 9.57 10.77
C GLU A 44 -17.91 9.82 9.57
N VAL A 45 -18.45 9.87 8.35
CA VAL A 45 -17.66 10.15 7.13
C VAL A 45 -17.10 11.56 7.18
N ARG A 46 -17.87 12.52 7.68
CA ARG A 46 -17.42 13.90 7.83
C ARG A 46 -16.20 14.00 8.74
N LYS A 47 -16.29 13.44 9.96
CA LYS A 47 -15.20 13.44 10.93
C LYS A 47 -13.98 12.69 10.40
N LEU A 48 -14.18 11.54 9.76
CA LEU A 48 -13.10 10.78 9.14
C LEU A 48 -12.33 11.61 8.09
N LEU A 49 -13.06 12.32 7.21
CA LEU A 49 -12.44 13.14 6.16
C LEU A 49 -11.77 14.39 6.74
N GLU A 50 -12.36 14.98 7.78
CA GLU A 50 -11.76 16.07 8.53
C GLU A 50 -10.42 15.65 9.13
N ASP A 51 -10.38 14.56 9.91
CA ASP A 51 -9.18 14.00 10.53
C ASP A 51 -8.12 13.64 9.47
N PHE A 52 -8.57 13.07 8.34
CA PHE A 52 -7.69 12.75 7.22
C PHE A 52 -7.02 14.00 6.66
N VAL A 53 -7.74 15.09 6.46
CA VAL A 53 -7.17 16.36 5.94
C VAL A 53 -6.16 16.96 6.92
N TRP A 54 -6.47 16.98 8.22
CA TRP A 54 -5.55 17.44 9.25
C TRP A 54 -4.26 16.61 9.30
N GLU A 55 -4.38 15.29 9.24
CA GLU A 55 -3.21 14.39 9.21
C GLU A 55 -2.35 14.59 7.95
N ARG A 56 -2.99 14.81 6.80
CA ARG A 56 -2.29 15.15 5.55
C ARG A 56 -1.59 16.50 5.66
N GLY A 57 -2.23 17.47 6.32
CA GLY A 57 -1.68 18.78 6.60
C GLY A 57 -0.41 18.77 7.44
N LYS A 58 -0.19 17.75 8.27
CA LYS A 58 1.07 17.57 9.02
C LYS A 58 2.22 17.03 8.16
N LYS A 59 1.91 16.21 7.14
CA LYS A 59 2.91 15.42 6.40
C LYS A 59 3.30 15.98 5.04
N LEU A 60 2.44 16.77 4.40
CA LEU A 60 2.63 17.23 3.03
C LEU A 60 3.11 18.68 2.96
N ALA A 61 3.81 19.01 1.88
CA ALA A 61 4.02 20.40 1.52
C ALA A 61 2.68 21.05 1.08
N PRO A 62 2.46 22.34 1.36
CA PRO A 62 1.20 23.03 1.05
C PRO A 62 0.78 22.95 -0.42
N SER A 63 1.73 23.04 -1.37
CA SER A 63 1.44 22.91 -2.80
C SER A 63 0.93 21.51 -3.19
N SER A 64 1.49 20.46 -2.55
CA SER A 64 1.04 19.08 -2.74
C SER A 64 -0.37 18.88 -2.19
N LEU A 65 -0.64 19.44 -1.00
CA LEU A 65 -1.96 19.37 -0.37
C LEU A 65 -3.01 20.13 -1.20
N ALA A 66 -2.67 21.31 -1.71
CA ALA A 66 -3.56 22.07 -2.59
C ALA A 66 -3.96 21.31 -3.86
N SER A 67 -3.05 20.50 -4.40
CA SER A 67 -3.38 19.66 -5.56
C SER A 67 -4.37 18.52 -5.23
N GLU A 68 -4.47 18.12 -3.97
CA GLU A 68 -5.39 17.09 -3.51
C GLU A 68 -6.84 17.60 -3.37
N ILE A 69 -7.09 18.90 -3.29
CA ILE A 69 -8.44 19.50 -3.15
C ILE A 69 -9.37 19.06 -4.28
N LEU A 70 -8.88 19.06 -5.52
CA LEU A 70 -9.68 18.62 -6.67
C LEU A 70 -10.14 17.17 -6.52
N TYR A 71 -9.23 16.28 -6.11
CA TYR A 71 -9.56 14.87 -5.90
C TYR A 71 -10.50 14.68 -4.72
N PHE A 72 -10.30 15.44 -3.65
CA PHE A 72 -11.15 15.44 -2.47
C PHE A 72 -12.59 15.86 -2.81
N ASN A 73 -12.77 16.96 -3.52
CA ASN A 73 -14.09 17.44 -3.92
C ASN A 73 -14.83 16.43 -4.82
N ASN A 74 -14.13 15.78 -5.74
CA ASN A 74 -14.72 14.72 -6.56
C ASN A 74 -15.15 13.52 -5.71
N ILE A 75 -14.34 13.13 -4.73
CA ILE A 75 -14.69 12.04 -3.80
C ILE A 75 -15.88 12.45 -2.93
N ARG A 76 -15.91 13.67 -2.41
CA ARG A 76 -17.06 14.20 -1.67
C ARG A 76 -18.35 14.08 -2.50
N HIS A 77 -18.35 14.54 -3.76
CA HIS A 77 -19.52 14.41 -4.66
C HIS A 77 -19.92 12.96 -4.88
N PHE A 78 -18.95 12.06 -5.02
CA PHE A 78 -19.20 10.62 -5.12
C PHE A 78 -19.88 10.07 -3.85
N LEU A 79 -19.36 10.39 -2.68
CA LEU A 79 -19.88 9.92 -1.39
C LEU A 79 -21.33 10.42 -1.17
N ILE A 80 -21.60 11.69 -1.49
CA ILE A 80 -22.94 12.28 -1.43
C ILE A 80 -23.89 11.57 -2.40
N LYS A 81 -23.51 11.44 -3.68
CA LYS A 81 -24.35 10.86 -4.71
C LYS A 81 -24.71 9.38 -4.46
N LYS A 82 -23.76 8.60 -3.94
CA LYS A 82 -23.98 7.18 -3.62
C LYS A 82 -24.45 6.96 -2.18
N ASN A 83 -24.66 8.05 -1.40
CA ASN A 83 -25.12 8.02 -0.01
C ASN A 83 -24.29 7.07 0.89
N ILE A 84 -22.95 7.12 0.78
CA ILE A 84 -22.04 6.25 1.52
C ILE A 84 -21.88 6.81 2.93
N LYS A 85 -22.49 6.17 3.91
CA LYS A 85 -22.55 6.64 5.31
C LYS A 85 -21.39 6.20 6.20
N THR A 86 -20.61 5.20 5.77
CA THR A 86 -19.41 4.72 6.45
C THR A 86 -18.36 4.29 5.43
N LEU A 87 -17.10 4.44 5.80
CA LEU A 87 -15.94 3.92 5.04
C LEU A 87 -15.13 2.92 5.89
N ARG A 88 -15.48 2.77 7.17
CA ARG A 88 -14.85 1.80 8.07
C ARG A 88 -15.33 0.41 7.70
N TYR A 89 -14.40 -0.55 7.71
CA TYR A 89 -14.67 -1.97 7.42
C TYR A 89 -15.27 -2.27 6.04
N GLU A 90 -15.38 -1.27 5.15
CA GLU A 90 -15.83 -1.48 3.79
C GLU A 90 -14.73 -2.12 2.92
N ASP A 91 -15.12 -3.03 2.06
CA ASP A 91 -14.19 -3.64 1.09
C ASP A 91 -13.65 -2.58 0.11
N GLU A 92 -12.31 -2.40 0.11
CA GLU A 92 -11.63 -1.47 -0.81
C GLU A 92 -12.06 -1.69 -2.26
N ASN A 93 -12.18 -2.94 -2.70
CA ASN A 93 -12.52 -3.26 -4.10
C ASN A 93 -13.95 -2.85 -4.43
N LYS A 94 -14.90 -3.06 -3.52
CA LYS A 94 -16.31 -2.67 -3.67
C LYS A 94 -16.45 -1.16 -3.83
N ILE A 95 -15.83 -0.39 -2.92
CA ILE A 95 -15.88 1.08 -2.98
C ILE A 95 -15.16 1.62 -4.22
N ILE A 96 -14.01 1.07 -4.59
CA ILE A 96 -13.31 1.48 -5.81
C ILE A 96 -14.10 1.14 -7.08
N LEU A 97 -14.81 0.02 -7.11
CA LEU A 97 -15.68 -0.33 -8.24
C LEU A 97 -16.84 0.67 -8.38
N GLN A 98 -17.50 1.01 -7.27
CA GLN A 98 -18.55 2.03 -7.24
C GLN A 98 -18.04 3.41 -7.68
N LEU A 99 -16.84 3.79 -7.23
CA LEU A 99 -16.19 5.03 -7.64
C LEU A 99 -15.90 5.04 -9.15
N LYS A 100 -15.38 3.94 -9.71
CA LYS A 100 -15.15 3.82 -11.15
C LYS A 100 -16.46 3.94 -11.96
N SER A 101 -17.54 3.29 -11.51
CA SER A 101 -18.86 3.43 -12.13
C SER A 101 -19.33 4.88 -12.13
N TRP A 102 -19.23 5.56 -10.97
CA TRP A 102 -19.57 6.98 -10.88
C TRP A 102 -18.68 7.87 -11.76
N MET A 103 -17.38 7.57 -11.86
CA MET A 103 -16.46 8.29 -12.74
C MET A 103 -16.89 8.15 -14.21
N MET A 104 -17.33 6.96 -14.65
CA MET A 104 -17.85 6.73 -16.00
C MET A 104 -19.15 7.53 -16.23
N GLU A 105 -20.09 7.51 -15.28
CA GLU A 105 -21.33 8.30 -15.33
C GLU A 105 -21.06 9.81 -15.51
N LYS A 106 -19.92 10.29 -14.99
CA LYS A 106 -19.46 11.69 -15.07
C LYS A 106 -18.54 11.99 -16.27
N GLY A 107 -18.21 11.01 -17.08
CA GLY A 107 -17.29 11.18 -18.21
C GLY A 107 -15.81 11.30 -17.79
N TYR A 108 -15.43 10.92 -16.56
CA TYR A 108 -14.05 10.92 -16.14
C TYR A 108 -13.29 9.69 -16.66
N ALA A 109 -12.06 9.90 -17.11
CA ALA A 109 -11.21 8.81 -17.58
C ALA A 109 -10.84 7.85 -16.43
N LEU A 110 -10.91 6.54 -16.69
CA LEU A 110 -10.50 5.49 -15.74
C LEU A 110 -9.00 5.20 -15.74
N THR A 111 -8.29 5.76 -16.71
CA THR A 111 -6.82 5.69 -16.83
C THR A 111 -6.26 7.06 -17.10
N SER A 112 -5.05 7.35 -16.65
CA SER A 112 -4.29 8.54 -17.00
C SER A 112 -3.02 8.15 -17.75
N LYS A 113 -2.64 8.93 -18.76
CA LYS A 113 -1.40 8.75 -19.50
C LYS A 113 -0.33 9.62 -18.88
N LYS A 114 0.83 9.05 -18.56
CA LYS A 114 2.00 9.79 -18.11
C LYS A 114 3.12 9.66 -19.14
N TYR A 115 3.50 10.80 -19.68
CA TYR A 115 4.67 10.87 -20.57
C TYR A 115 5.94 10.88 -19.73
N ARG A 116 6.85 9.95 -20.00
CA ARG A 116 8.22 9.98 -19.47
C ARG A 116 9.11 10.60 -20.50
N SER A 117 9.54 11.83 -20.24
CA SER A 117 10.20 12.74 -21.19
C SER A 117 11.48 12.22 -21.85
N VAL A 118 12.15 11.19 -21.31
CA VAL A 118 13.43 10.70 -21.81
C VAL A 118 13.30 9.63 -22.91
N TYR A 119 12.14 8.95 -23.00
CA TYR A 119 11.99 7.79 -23.90
C TYR A 119 10.64 7.73 -24.64
N GLU A 120 9.87 8.82 -24.68
CA GLU A 120 8.50 8.85 -25.26
C GLU A 120 7.55 7.72 -24.80
N ILE A 121 7.88 7.06 -23.69
CA ILE A 121 7.08 5.96 -23.17
C ILE A 121 5.84 6.54 -22.50
N VAL A 122 4.68 6.25 -23.05
CA VAL A 122 3.39 6.55 -22.45
C VAL A 122 3.02 5.46 -21.48
N ALA A 123 3.23 5.71 -20.17
CA ALA A 123 2.77 4.79 -19.14
C ALA A 123 1.31 5.06 -18.78
N THR A 124 0.50 4.01 -18.74
CA THR A 124 -0.87 4.10 -18.22
C THR A 124 -0.86 4.04 -16.69
N GLU A 125 -1.40 5.06 -16.04
CA GLU A 125 -1.46 5.15 -14.58
C GLU A 125 -2.91 5.16 -14.07
N THR A 126 -3.09 4.75 -12.82
CA THR A 126 -4.35 4.92 -12.09
C THR A 126 -4.65 6.42 -11.91
N PRO A 127 -5.86 6.90 -12.19
CA PRO A 127 -6.25 8.30 -12.01
C PRO A 127 -6.05 8.80 -10.58
N GLY A 128 -5.77 10.10 -10.44
CA GLY A 128 -5.53 10.75 -9.14
C GLY A 128 -6.69 10.58 -8.16
N ILE A 129 -7.94 10.65 -8.64
CA ILE A 129 -9.15 10.44 -7.83
C ILE A 129 -9.13 9.04 -7.18
N ILE A 130 -8.85 7.99 -7.95
CA ILE A 130 -8.79 6.61 -7.43
C ILE A 130 -7.63 6.45 -6.45
N LYS A 131 -6.45 7.02 -6.77
CA LYS A 131 -5.29 7.01 -5.86
C LYS A 131 -5.62 7.71 -4.53
N HIS A 132 -6.36 8.81 -4.59
CA HIS A 132 -6.74 9.58 -3.40
C HIS A 132 -7.80 8.84 -2.56
N MET A 133 -8.83 8.25 -3.20
CA MET A 133 -9.79 7.41 -2.50
C MET A 133 -9.15 6.25 -1.77
N LYS A 134 -8.18 5.58 -2.39
CA LYS A 134 -7.41 4.52 -1.72
C LYS A 134 -6.63 5.01 -0.49
N LYS A 135 -6.14 6.26 -0.51
CA LYS A 135 -5.50 6.85 0.68
C LYS A 135 -6.52 7.06 1.81
N ILE A 136 -7.72 7.55 1.48
CA ILE A 136 -8.81 7.72 2.46
C ILE A 136 -9.23 6.37 3.05
N LEU A 137 -9.45 5.35 2.22
CA LEU A 137 -9.81 4.00 2.68
C LEU A 137 -8.73 3.39 3.59
N ARG A 138 -7.46 3.57 3.26
CA ARG A 138 -6.37 3.13 4.14
C ARG A 138 -6.34 3.90 5.45
N TYR A 139 -6.70 5.17 5.43
CA TYR A 139 -6.81 5.98 6.63
C TYR A 139 -8.00 5.56 7.48
N SER A 140 -9.16 5.26 6.89
CA SER A 140 -10.36 4.81 7.61
C SER A 140 -10.18 3.44 8.28
N GLN A 141 -9.27 2.63 7.78
CA GLN A 141 -8.90 1.32 8.33
C GLN A 141 -7.77 1.40 9.37
N LYS A 142 -7.37 2.59 9.78
CA LYS A 142 -6.46 2.81 10.91
C LYS A 142 -7.23 2.64 12.22
N ASP A 143 -7.59 1.41 12.55
CA ASP A 143 -7.96 1.11 13.92
C ASP A 143 -6.70 1.17 14.77
N GLU A 144 -6.75 1.87 15.89
CA GLU A 144 -5.66 1.96 16.87
C GLU A 144 -5.28 0.59 17.46
N GLU A 145 -6.12 -0.43 17.27
CA GLU A 145 -5.90 -1.82 17.72
C GLU A 145 -5.18 -2.71 16.71
N TYR A 146 -5.08 -2.33 15.43
CA TYR A 146 -4.35 -3.15 14.44
C TYR A 146 -2.86 -2.85 14.49
N LEU A 147 -2.09 -3.80 14.96
CA LEU A 147 -0.63 -3.76 14.89
C LEU A 147 -0.19 -3.63 13.44
N GLU A 148 0.84 -2.81 13.17
CA GLU A 148 1.35 -2.60 11.80
C GLU A 148 1.72 -3.93 11.11
N GLN A 149 2.17 -4.93 11.90
CA GLN A 149 2.49 -6.28 11.43
C GLN A 149 1.30 -7.06 10.86
N ASP A 150 0.05 -6.71 11.21
CA ASP A 150 -1.15 -7.40 10.72
C ASP A 150 -1.60 -6.88 9.36
N ARG A 151 -1.12 -5.70 8.95
CA ARG A 151 -1.46 -5.08 7.67
C ARG A 151 -0.79 -5.80 6.50
N ASP A 152 -1.43 -5.78 5.33
CA ASP A 152 -0.83 -6.31 4.09
C ASP A 152 0.22 -5.38 3.44
N VAL A 153 0.29 -4.14 3.90
CA VAL A 153 1.32 -3.18 3.51
C VAL A 153 1.82 -2.51 4.78
N TRP A 154 3.05 -2.80 5.14
CA TRP A 154 3.70 -2.23 6.31
C TRP A 154 4.34 -0.88 5.97
N GLU A 155 4.09 0.12 6.81
CA GLU A 155 4.80 1.39 6.80
C GLU A 155 5.98 1.28 7.80
N LEU A 156 7.20 1.28 7.28
CA LEU A 156 8.40 0.95 8.08
C LEU A 156 8.71 1.98 9.17
N ASP A 157 8.25 3.21 9.02
CA ASP A 157 8.37 4.29 10.02
C ASP A 157 7.46 4.11 11.25
N LYS A 158 6.56 3.13 11.23
CA LYS A 158 5.66 2.83 12.34
C LYS A 158 6.16 1.73 13.27
N PHE A 159 7.27 1.10 12.92
CA PHE A 159 7.88 0.11 13.81
C PHE A 159 8.74 0.81 14.86
N GLU A 160 8.56 0.44 16.13
CA GLU A 160 9.21 1.08 17.29
C GLU A 160 10.68 0.68 17.49
N PHE A 161 11.22 -0.18 16.63
CA PHE A 161 12.61 -0.62 16.72
C PHE A 161 13.46 -0.10 15.54
N PRO A 162 14.77 0.09 15.73
CA PRO A 162 15.65 0.62 14.71
C PRO A 162 15.78 -0.35 13.52
N LEU A 163 15.48 0.15 12.31
CA LEU A 163 15.59 -0.63 11.08
C LEU A 163 16.95 -0.41 10.41
N ARG A 164 17.58 -1.49 9.94
CA ARG A 164 18.83 -1.40 9.17
C ARG A 164 18.52 -0.96 7.73
N SER A 165 18.47 0.35 7.53
CA SER A 165 18.22 0.95 6.21
C SER A 165 19.50 1.03 5.37
N ASN A 166 19.34 0.91 4.04
CA ASN A 166 20.40 1.23 3.10
C ASN A 166 20.33 2.72 2.76
N PRO A 167 21.42 3.50 2.90
CA PRO A 167 21.41 4.93 2.60
C PRO A 167 21.09 5.27 1.13
N ILE A 168 21.32 4.34 0.21
CA ILE A 168 21.10 4.55 -1.23
C ILE A 168 19.65 4.32 -1.66
N LYS A 169 18.90 3.44 -0.96
CA LYS A 169 17.49 3.12 -1.28
C LYS A 169 16.62 3.32 -0.06
N ASN A 170 15.91 4.42 -0.02
CA ASN A 170 14.93 4.69 1.03
C ASN A 170 13.65 3.88 0.75
N VAL A 171 13.59 2.67 1.29
CA VAL A 171 12.39 1.83 1.27
C VAL A 171 11.49 2.25 2.43
N LYS A 172 10.30 2.72 2.13
CA LYS A 172 9.33 3.19 3.13
C LYS A 172 8.27 2.15 3.49
N THR A 173 8.04 1.17 2.60
CA THR A 173 6.96 0.20 2.80
C THR A 173 7.34 -1.20 2.34
N ILE A 174 6.82 -2.21 3.02
CA ILE A 174 6.83 -3.61 2.57
C ILE A 174 5.40 -4.00 2.21
N ASN A 175 5.20 -4.53 1.01
CA ASN A 175 3.88 -4.87 0.50
C ASN A 175 3.75 -6.39 0.31
N PHE A 176 2.79 -7.05 0.95
CA PHE A 176 2.52 -8.48 0.89
C PHE A 176 1.33 -8.86 -0.02
N LYS A 177 0.59 -7.89 -0.58
CA LYS A 177 -0.62 -8.13 -1.40
C LYS A 177 -0.37 -9.01 -2.66
N GLY A 178 0.90 -9.18 -3.06
CA GLY A 178 1.26 -10.08 -4.16
C GLY A 178 1.28 -11.56 -3.79
N ILE A 179 1.07 -11.92 -2.53
CA ILE A 179 0.87 -13.29 -2.04
C ILE A 179 -0.63 -13.50 -1.95
N SER A 180 -1.21 -14.28 -2.87
CA SER A 180 -2.66 -14.50 -2.96
C SER A 180 -3.19 -15.42 -1.85
N GLN A 181 -2.40 -16.41 -1.45
CA GLN A 181 -2.74 -17.38 -0.42
C GLN A 181 -2.67 -16.70 0.96
N ILE A 182 -3.81 -16.61 1.65
CA ILE A 182 -3.92 -15.85 2.92
C ILE A 182 -3.07 -16.47 4.01
N THR A 183 -3.03 -17.80 4.14
CA THR A 183 -2.24 -18.50 5.15
C THR A 183 -0.74 -18.29 4.92
N ILE A 184 -0.27 -18.51 3.69
CA ILE A 184 1.14 -18.23 3.32
C ILE A 184 1.50 -16.77 3.62
N ARG A 185 0.60 -15.83 3.33
CA ARG A 185 0.84 -14.41 3.61
C ARG A 185 1.04 -14.15 5.10
N LYS A 186 0.28 -14.81 5.98
CA LYS A 186 0.44 -14.71 7.44
C LYS A 186 1.78 -15.31 7.90
N GLU A 187 2.10 -16.50 7.45
CA GLU A 187 3.36 -17.18 7.74
C GLU A 187 4.58 -16.33 7.35
N VAL A 188 4.55 -15.81 6.12
CA VAL A 188 5.61 -14.93 5.60
C VAL A 188 5.73 -13.64 6.41
N LYS A 189 4.60 -13.00 6.77
CA LYS A 189 4.61 -11.80 7.60
C LYS A 189 5.28 -12.07 8.96
N THR A 190 4.98 -13.19 9.59
CA THR A 190 5.57 -13.58 10.88
C THR A 190 7.10 -13.65 10.78
N VAL A 191 7.61 -14.36 9.76
CA VAL A 191 9.07 -14.49 9.55
C VAL A 191 9.70 -13.15 9.17
N ILE A 192 9.10 -12.40 8.25
CA ILE A 192 9.64 -11.10 7.84
C ILE A 192 9.65 -10.10 9.01
N PHE A 193 8.68 -10.16 9.92
CA PHE A 193 8.69 -9.35 11.14
C PHE A 193 9.88 -9.69 12.05
N MET A 194 10.22 -10.97 12.18
CA MET A 194 11.41 -11.38 12.91
C MET A 194 12.68 -10.86 12.20
N HIS A 195 12.78 -11.01 10.88
CA HIS A 195 13.92 -10.56 10.08
C HIS A 195 14.14 -9.04 10.17
N LEU A 196 13.07 -8.23 10.28
CA LEU A 196 13.19 -6.77 10.43
C LEU A 196 14.02 -6.35 11.64
N LYS A 197 14.09 -7.17 12.69
CA LYS A 197 14.84 -6.87 13.92
C LYS A 197 16.36 -6.96 13.74
N TYR A 198 16.85 -7.76 12.77
CA TYR A 198 18.30 -8.02 12.64
C TYR A 198 18.85 -7.95 11.20
N MET A 199 18.00 -7.97 10.18
CA MET A 199 18.42 -7.96 8.78
C MET A 199 18.31 -6.58 8.14
N ALA A 200 19.11 -6.35 7.09
CA ALA A 200 18.99 -5.13 6.28
C ALA A 200 17.72 -5.15 5.42
N ILE A 201 17.03 -4.01 5.33
CA ILE A 201 15.77 -3.87 4.57
C ILE A 201 15.91 -4.34 3.11
N GLY A 202 17.07 -4.11 2.47
CA GLY A 202 17.34 -4.57 1.11
C GLY A 202 17.25 -6.09 0.94
N SER A 203 17.77 -6.85 1.92
CA SER A 203 17.69 -8.32 1.95
C SER A 203 16.26 -8.79 2.17
N ILE A 204 15.54 -8.17 3.08
CA ILE A 204 14.12 -8.44 3.37
C ILE A 204 13.26 -8.19 2.12
N MET A 205 13.50 -7.11 1.40
CA MET A 205 12.80 -6.84 0.14
C MET A 205 13.07 -7.92 -0.92
N ALA A 206 14.29 -8.45 -0.98
CA ALA A 206 14.60 -9.56 -1.88
C ALA A 206 13.84 -10.84 -1.50
N GLU A 207 13.78 -11.17 -0.20
CA GLU A 207 12.98 -12.29 0.32
C GLU A 207 11.50 -12.17 -0.01
N VAL A 208 10.90 -11.02 0.25
CA VAL A 208 9.47 -10.77 -0.06
C VAL A 208 9.20 -10.88 -1.57
N VAL A 209 10.12 -10.38 -2.41
CA VAL A 209 9.99 -10.48 -3.87
C VAL A 209 10.12 -11.93 -4.33
N ALA A 210 11.09 -12.67 -3.81
CA ALA A 210 11.29 -14.09 -4.13
C ALA A 210 10.05 -14.93 -3.73
N THR A 211 9.56 -14.73 -2.52
CA THR A 211 8.36 -15.43 -2.01
C THR A 211 7.12 -15.11 -2.83
N LYS A 212 6.90 -13.86 -3.24
CA LYS A 212 5.78 -13.49 -4.13
C LYS A 212 5.82 -14.23 -5.48
N ARG A 213 7.01 -14.44 -6.02
CA ARG A 213 7.17 -15.19 -7.29
C ARG A 213 6.84 -16.65 -7.11
N PHE A 214 7.37 -17.24 -6.05
CA PHE A 214 7.05 -18.61 -5.68
C PHE A 214 5.55 -18.80 -5.44
N CYS A 215 4.91 -17.91 -4.69
CA CYS A 215 3.46 -17.97 -4.46
C CYS A 215 2.63 -17.85 -5.75
N ARG A 216 3.09 -17.07 -6.73
CA ARG A 216 2.45 -17.04 -8.06
C ARG A 216 2.60 -18.37 -8.80
N TYR A 217 3.77 -18.97 -8.75
CA TYR A 217 3.99 -20.30 -9.30
C TYR A 217 3.08 -21.34 -8.63
N LEU A 218 3.01 -21.34 -7.28
CA LEU A 218 2.10 -22.23 -6.54
C LEU A 218 0.64 -22.02 -6.94
N ALA A 219 0.19 -20.78 -7.05
CA ALA A 219 -1.19 -20.48 -7.45
C ALA A 219 -1.55 -21.02 -8.85
N LEU A 220 -0.57 -21.08 -9.76
CA LEU A 220 -0.76 -21.58 -11.12
C LEU A 220 -0.65 -23.10 -11.23
N ARG A 221 0.32 -23.71 -10.56
CA ARG A 221 0.65 -25.14 -10.72
C ARG A 221 0.11 -26.01 -9.58
N TYR A 222 0.01 -25.45 -8.38
CA TYR A 222 -0.36 -26.16 -7.16
C TYR A 222 -1.41 -25.36 -6.35
N PRO A 223 -2.61 -25.08 -6.91
CA PRO A 223 -3.61 -24.21 -6.28
C PRO A 223 -4.14 -24.73 -4.94
N LYS A 224 -3.93 -26.02 -4.65
CA LYS A 224 -4.30 -26.65 -3.37
C LYS A 224 -3.32 -26.34 -2.24
N ILE A 225 -2.10 -25.89 -2.54
CA ILE A 225 -1.11 -25.49 -1.54
C ILE A 225 -1.47 -24.10 -1.02
N ILE A 226 -1.94 -24.04 0.20
CA ILE A 226 -2.38 -22.82 0.87
C ILE A 226 -1.49 -22.36 2.02
N SER A 227 -0.55 -23.22 2.46
CA SER A 227 0.44 -22.99 3.51
C SER A 227 1.83 -23.38 3.03
N LEU A 228 2.88 -22.69 3.50
CA LEU A 228 4.28 -23.11 3.30
C LEU A 228 4.60 -24.42 4.06
N LEU A 229 3.80 -24.76 5.06
CA LEU A 229 3.92 -26.00 5.80
C LEU A 229 3.43 -27.24 5.02
N ASP A 230 2.76 -27.03 3.88
CA ASP A 230 2.30 -28.10 2.99
C ASP A 230 3.30 -28.37 1.84
N LEU A 231 4.45 -27.68 1.83
CA LEU A 231 5.46 -27.84 0.80
C LEU A 231 6.13 -29.21 0.91
N THR A 232 6.39 -29.81 -0.27
CA THR A 232 7.17 -31.04 -0.39
C THR A 232 8.41 -30.81 -1.24
N ARG A 233 9.36 -31.72 -1.17
CA ARG A 233 10.58 -31.69 -1.99
C ARG A 233 10.25 -31.66 -3.48
N ASP A 234 9.29 -32.47 -3.92
CA ASP A 234 8.87 -32.54 -5.32
C ASP A 234 8.36 -31.19 -5.85
N ILE A 235 7.63 -30.43 -5.02
CA ILE A 235 7.17 -29.07 -5.38
C ILE A 235 8.36 -28.12 -5.54
N MET A 236 9.36 -28.24 -4.67
CA MET A 236 10.56 -27.40 -4.75
C MET A 236 11.42 -27.76 -5.97
N GLU A 237 11.58 -29.04 -6.26
CA GLU A 237 12.28 -29.49 -7.47
C GLU A 237 11.55 -29.06 -8.75
N SER A 238 10.23 -29.17 -8.78
CA SER A 238 9.40 -28.65 -9.88
C SER A 238 9.55 -27.14 -10.06
N TYR A 239 9.66 -26.38 -8.97
CA TYR A 239 9.91 -24.94 -9.05
C TYR A 239 11.30 -24.62 -9.60
N LEU A 240 12.32 -25.39 -9.22
CA LEU A 240 13.67 -25.25 -9.78
C LEU A 240 13.69 -25.49 -11.29
N ILE A 241 13.02 -26.54 -11.75
CA ILE A 241 12.86 -26.85 -13.18
C ILE A 241 12.16 -25.69 -13.89
N TYR A 242 11.06 -25.18 -13.32
CA TYR A 242 10.33 -24.02 -13.85
C TYR A 242 11.23 -22.79 -14.00
N LEU A 243 12.05 -22.48 -13.00
CA LEU A 243 12.99 -21.36 -13.05
C LEU A 243 14.05 -21.51 -14.15
N GLN A 244 14.48 -22.73 -14.44
CA GLN A 244 15.48 -23.01 -15.44
C GLN A 244 14.92 -23.05 -16.87
N THR A 245 13.69 -23.53 -17.04
CA THR A 245 13.13 -23.83 -18.37
C THR A 245 12.12 -22.79 -18.85
N GLU A 246 11.23 -22.32 -17.98
CA GLU A 246 10.10 -21.49 -18.36
C GLU A 246 10.28 -19.99 -17.99
N ALA A 247 10.96 -19.71 -16.88
CA ALA A 247 11.15 -18.33 -16.39
C ALA A 247 12.29 -17.61 -17.12
N LYS A 248 12.26 -17.58 -18.46
CA LYS A 248 13.32 -17.09 -19.36
C LYS A 248 13.73 -15.62 -19.19
N GLU A 249 12.90 -14.82 -18.54
CA GLU A 249 13.18 -13.39 -18.34
C GLU A 249 14.30 -13.11 -17.32
N ARG A 250 14.84 -14.14 -16.64
CA ARG A 250 15.81 -13.97 -15.57
C ARG A 250 17.12 -14.68 -15.81
N LYS A 251 18.15 -13.86 -15.99
CA LYS A 251 19.52 -14.35 -16.09
C LYS A 251 20.10 -14.91 -14.78
N ASN A 252 19.56 -14.51 -13.62
CA ASN A 252 20.06 -14.95 -12.32
C ASN A 252 18.90 -15.14 -11.32
N TYR A 253 18.50 -16.40 -11.09
CA TYR A 253 17.50 -16.79 -10.09
C TYR A 253 18.11 -17.22 -8.75
N ARG A 254 19.45 -17.29 -8.64
CA ARG A 254 20.11 -17.75 -7.40
C ARG A 254 19.73 -16.88 -6.19
N SER A 255 19.74 -15.55 -6.34
CA SER A 255 19.36 -14.65 -5.26
C SER A 255 17.92 -14.85 -4.79
N ASP A 256 17.00 -15.20 -5.71
CA ASP A 256 15.61 -15.51 -5.37
C ASP A 256 15.52 -16.81 -4.57
N LEU A 257 16.27 -17.84 -4.98
CA LEU A 257 16.31 -19.11 -4.25
C LEU A 257 16.87 -18.94 -2.84
N TYR A 258 17.93 -18.14 -2.66
CA TYR A 258 18.47 -17.85 -1.33
C TYR A 258 17.46 -17.12 -0.44
N GLY A 259 16.75 -16.13 -0.99
CA GLY A 259 15.71 -15.42 -0.25
C GLY A 259 14.52 -16.32 0.11
N LEU A 260 14.05 -17.14 -0.84
CA LEU A 260 12.97 -18.09 -0.62
C LEU A 260 13.36 -19.17 0.41
N ARG A 261 14.55 -19.76 0.25
CA ARG A 261 15.10 -20.77 1.17
C ARG A 261 15.03 -20.28 2.61
N ARG A 262 15.57 -19.08 2.88
CA ARG A 262 15.59 -18.50 4.22
C ARG A 262 14.18 -18.34 4.79
N VAL A 263 13.25 -17.81 4.01
CA VAL A 263 11.86 -17.66 4.46
C VAL A 263 11.23 -19.01 4.80
N VAL A 264 11.40 -20.03 3.95
CA VAL A 264 10.82 -21.37 4.18
C VAL A 264 11.47 -22.05 5.38
N GLU A 265 12.81 -21.98 5.50
CA GLU A 265 13.54 -22.53 6.67
C GLU A 265 13.07 -21.88 7.96
N ASP A 266 12.91 -20.55 7.98
CA ASP A 266 12.49 -19.83 9.18
C ASP A 266 10.99 -19.97 9.48
N VAL A 267 10.13 -20.24 8.49
CA VAL A 267 8.77 -20.73 8.71
C VAL A 267 8.83 -22.12 9.38
N GLY A 268 9.65 -23.05 8.87
CA GLY A 268 9.87 -24.35 9.50
C GLY A 268 10.34 -24.24 10.94
N ASN A 269 11.29 -23.35 11.20
CA ASN A 269 11.78 -23.08 12.57
C ASN A 269 10.68 -22.51 13.49
N HIS A 270 9.90 -21.56 13.01
CA HIS A 270 8.86 -20.91 13.79
C HIS A 270 7.73 -21.87 14.21
N TYR A 271 7.37 -22.79 13.33
CA TYR A 271 6.29 -23.77 13.56
C TYR A 271 6.80 -25.15 13.99
N ASP A 272 8.10 -25.28 14.32
CA ASP A 272 8.76 -26.54 14.76
C ASP A 272 8.57 -27.69 13.77
N ARG A 273 8.69 -27.41 12.46
CA ARG A 273 8.54 -28.36 11.35
C ARG A 273 9.90 -28.63 10.70
N GLN A 274 10.56 -29.70 11.16
CA GLN A 274 11.89 -30.09 10.67
C GLN A 274 11.90 -30.54 9.20
N ASP A 275 10.80 -31.12 8.74
CA ASP A 275 10.59 -31.49 7.33
C ASP A 275 10.62 -30.26 6.40
N ILE A 276 9.99 -29.16 6.82
CA ILE A 276 10.00 -27.88 6.07
C ILE A 276 11.37 -27.20 6.13
N LYS A 277 12.01 -27.20 7.29
CA LYS A 277 13.34 -26.64 7.46
C LYS A 277 14.38 -27.32 6.54
N ASN A 278 14.25 -28.61 6.34
CA ASN A 278 15.20 -29.43 5.58
C ASN A 278 14.87 -29.58 4.08
N LEU A 279 13.87 -28.85 3.57
CA LEU A 279 13.45 -28.97 2.16
C LEU A 279 14.54 -28.60 1.14
N PHE A 280 15.53 -27.81 1.53
CA PHE A 280 16.62 -27.34 0.66
C PHE A 280 17.96 -28.04 0.90
N ILE A 281 17.97 -29.11 1.69
CA ILE A 281 19.18 -29.89 1.99
C ILE A 281 19.38 -31.05 1.02
#